data_9dab6fb7fbc44320c0ad0ab40b231164
#
_entry.id   9dab6fb7fbc44320c0ad0ab40b231164
#
_cell.length_a   1.000
_cell.length_b   1.000
_cell.length_c   1.000
_cell.angle_alpha   90.00
_cell.angle_beta   90.00
_cell.angle_gamma   90.00
#
_symmetry.space_group_name_H-M   'P 1'
#
loop_
_entity.id
_entity.type
_entity.pdbx_description
1 polymer ?
#
loop_
_entity_poly.entity_id
_entity_poly.type
_entity_poly.pdbx_seq_one_letter_code
_entity_poly.pdbx_strand_id
1 'polypeptide(L)'
;MFSEQNAKAGVTFPQGFKAAGVKAGIKKSGNLDVAVIYTEREAAAAGVFTQNAVAAAPVFASKKVVATGTAHAIAANAGCANACTGAQGEKDARAMQEITAAALGCTPEDVLVASTGVIGVNLPMDKMEAGLKAAVAALSPDGSVSAGNAIITTDTYSKSCAMEVMLGGKQVRFGAIAKGSGMIQPNMATMLAFITTDAAIDGKLLQKALSEVVEISFNMISIDGDMSTNDMAVVLANGAAGNAKITSEGVDYETFKATLAEICTGLSQRIASDGEGATKFLTVHVMGTKSFADAKTIAMSVAKSPLVKTAFFGEDPNWGRVICAVGYAGVPMNPETTVVKFGGIPVYVHGVGADYDETALKQVMGEHDIVVDIDMGIGTQEATVWTCDFSYEYVKINGEYHT
;
A
#
# COMPACT_ATOMS: atom_id res chain seq x y z
N MET A 1 -9.04 7.71 14.12
CA MET A 1 -9.80 8.54 13.18
C MET A 1 -8.83 9.40 12.39
N PHE A 2 -8.78 9.25 11.07
CA PHE A 2 -7.89 10.04 10.21
C PHE A 2 -8.38 11.50 10.20
N SER A 3 -7.59 12.44 10.68
CA SER A 3 -7.87 13.87 10.55
C SER A 3 -7.00 14.47 9.45
N GLU A 4 -7.51 15.45 8.69
CA GLU A 4 -6.71 16.15 7.67
C GLU A 4 -5.45 16.81 8.23
N GLN A 5 -5.49 17.22 9.52
CA GLN A 5 -4.35 17.80 10.22
C GLN A 5 -3.25 16.77 10.46
N ASN A 6 -3.61 15.50 10.72
CA ASN A 6 -2.66 14.40 10.86
C ASN A 6 -2.14 13.90 9.50
N ALA A 7 -2.93 14.02 8.43
CA ALA A 7 -2.51 13.61 7.10
C ALA A 7 -1.28 14.37 6.58
N LYS A 8 -1.11 15.66 6.95
CA LYS A 8 0.07 16.46 6.56
C LYS A 8 1.33 16.08 7.33
N ALA A 9 1.20 15.50 8.52
CA ALA A 9 2.33 15.15 9.35
C ALA A 9 3.09 13.90 8.86
N GLY A 10 2.40 12.90 8.32
CA GLY A 10 2.98 11.74 7.63
C GLY A 10 4.22 11.16 8.32
N VAL A 11 5.24 10.80 7.54
CA VAL A 11 6.45 10.11 8.04
C VAL A 11 7.32 10.94 8.99
N THR A 12 7.09 12.24 9.12
CA THR A 12 7.83 13.08 10.06
C THR A 12 7.06 13.36 11.35
N PHE A 13 5.86 12.79 11.52
CA PHE A 13 5.07 12.92 12.74
C PHE A 13 5.73 12.29 13.97
N PRO A 14 6.34 11.09 13.88
CA PRO A 14 7.10 10.53 15.00
C PRO A 14 8.37 11.33 15.27
N GLN A 15 8.77 11.39 16.55
CA GLN A 15 9.93 12.15 16.98
C GLN A 15 11.22 11.63 16.34
N GLY A 16 12.11 12.55 15.95
CA GLY A 16 13.42 12.22 15.43
C GLY A 16 13.46 11.82 13.95
N PHE A 17 12.34 11.89 13.24
CA PHE A 17 12.31 11.71 11.80
C PHE A 17 12.30 13.03 11.05
N LYS A 18 13.05 13.06 9.94
CA LYS A 18 13.09 14.14 8.96
C LYS A 18 12.84 13.54 7.57
N ALA A 19 12.28 14.31 6.67
CA ALA A 19 12.10 13.88 5.29
C ALA A 19 12.31 15.04 4.33
N ALA A 20 12.53 14.74 3.06
CA ALA A 20 12.53 15.70 1.97
C ALA A 20 12.13 15.03 0.66
N GLY A 21 11.47 15.78 -0.20
CA GLY A 21 11.24 15.43 -1.59
C GLY A 21 11.75 16.55 -2.49
N VAL A 22 12.51 16.20 -3.52
CA VAL A 22 13.13 17.15 -4.45
C VAL A 22 12.89 16.76 -5.91
N LYS A 23 13.09 17.72 -6.80
CA LYS A 23 13.08 17.51 -8.25
C LYS A 23 14.51 17.27 -8.73
N ALA A 24 14.79 16.05 -9.20
CA ALA A 24 16.04 15.70 -9.86
C ALA A 24 15.93 15.66 -11.40
N GLY A 25 14.70 15.66 -11.94
CA GLY A 25 14.43 15.62 -13.37
C GLY A 25 14.44 14.21 -13.97
N ILE A 26 14.08 13.22 -13.15
CA ILE A 26 13.87 11.83 -13.59
C ILE A 26 12.50 11.73 -14.25
N LYS A 27 11.45 12.27 -13.61
CA LYS A 27 10.10 12.37 -14.20
C LYS A 27 10.07 13.37 -15.35
N LYS A 28 9.51 12.97 -16.49
CA LYS A 28 9.29 13.87 -17.63
C LYS A 28 8.33 15.02 -17.30
N SER A 29 7.41 14.83 -16.35
CA SER A 29 6.45 15.85 -15.91
C SER A 29 7.11 17.04 -15.20
N GLY A 30 8.33 16.89 -14.73
CA GLY A 30 9.03 17.92 -13.96
C GLY A 30 8.58 18.06 -12.51
N ASN A 31 7.77 17.16 -12.00
CA ASN A 31 7.37 17.07 -10.60
C ASN A 31 8.52 16.55 -9.70
N LEU A 32 8.33 16.59 -8.38
CA LEU A 32 9.25 15.98 -7.42
C LEU A 32 9.41 14.49 -7.72
N ASP A 33 10.64 13.96 -7.62
CA ASP A 33 10.94 12.59 -8.09
C ASP A 33 12.02 11.86 -7.28
N VAL A 34 12.63 12.50 -6.29
CA VAL A 34 13.55 11.87 -5.32
C VAL A 34 13.12 12.22 -3.91
N ALA A 35 13.02 11.23 -3.03
CA ALA A 35 12.68 11.39 -1.62
C ALA A 35 13.76 10.75 -0.73
N VAL A 36 14.01 11.37 0.42
CA VAL A 36 14.77 10.78 1.52
C VAL A 36 13.99 10.93 2.81
N ILE A 37 13.87 9.84 3.58
CA ILE A 37 13.36 9.81 4.94
C ILE A 37 14.51 9.37 5.84
N TYR A 38 14.73 10.05 6.96
CA TYR A 38 15.92 9.86 7.78
C TYR A 38 15.64 10.00 9.26
N THR A 39 16.37 9.23 10.07
CA THR A 39 16.46 9.39 11.54
C THR A 39 17.92 9.31 11.99
N GLU A 40 18.33 10.22 12.89
CA GLU A 40 19.67 10.22 13.47
C GLU A 40 19.91 9.03 14.41
N ARG A 41 18.83 8.45 14.96
CA ARG A 41 18.88 7.27 15.82
C ARG A 41 18.83 6.03 14.96
N GLU A 42 19.60 5.01 15.30
CA GLU A 42 19.41 3.67 14.75
C GLU A 42 17.98 3.22 15.01
N ALA A 43 17.26 2.87 13.96
CA ALA A 43 15.88 2.40 14.02
C ALA A 43 15.82 0.89 13.77
N ALA A 44 15.02 0.18 14.54
CA ALA A 44 14.63 -1.17 14.16
C ALA A 44 13.90 -1.11 12.81
N ALA A 45 14.30 -1.99 11.87
CA ALA A 45 13.77 -2.01 10.51
C ALA A 45 13.06 -3.32 10.21
N ALA A 46 11.87 -3.23 9.61
CA ALA A 46 11.13 -4.36 9.10
C ALA A 46 10.64 -4.05 7.69
N GLY A 47 10.49 -5.10 6.86
CA GLY A 47 10.05 -4.92 5.48
C GLY A 47 9.38 -6.15 4.91
N VAL A 48 8.38 -5.93 4.07
CA VAL A 48 7.77 -6.92 3.20
C VAL A 48 7.88 -6.45 1.76
N PHE A 49 8.05 -7.38 0.84
CA PHE A 49 8.47 -7.09 -0.52
C PHE A 49 7.74 -7.97 -1.53
N THR A 50 7.65 -7.49 -2.77
CA THR A 50 7.05 -8.24 -3.87
C THR A 50 7.56 -9.67 -3.97
N GLN A 51 6.65 -10.60 -4.32
CA GLN A 51 6.95 -11.98 -4.65
C GLN A 51 7.07 -12.20 -6.16
N ASN A 52 7.03 -11.12 -6.96
CA ASN A 52 7.23 -11.21 -8.40
C ASN A 52 8.60 -11.80 -8.70
N ALA A 53 8.66 -12.82 -9.55
CA ALA A 53 9.91 -13.49 -9.93
C ALA A 53 10.92 -12.57 -10.61
N VAL A 54 10.45 -11.44 -11.19
CA VAL A 54 11.28 -10.39 -11.80
C VAL A 54 11.40 -9.16 -10.89
N ALA A 55 11.57 -9.39 -9.58
CA ALA A 55 11.74 -8.31 -8.62
C ALA A 55 12.88 -7.37 -9.01
N ALA A 56 12.68 -6.06 -8.78
CA ALA A 56 13.63 -5.00 -9.14
C ALA A 56 14.88 -4.99 -8.24
N ALA A 57 15.98 -4.46 -8.76
CA ALA A 57 17.25 -4.37 -8.02
C ALA A 57 17.14 -3.65 -6.65
N PRO A 58 16.39 -2.55 -6.48
CA PRO A 58 16.18 -1.92 -5.17
C PRO A 58 15.52 -2.85 -4.14
N VAL A 59 14.66 -3.76 -4.58
CA VAL A 59 14.02 -4.75 -3.69
C VAL A 59 15.06 -5.67 -3.07
N PHE A 60 15.99 -6.20 -3.88
CA PHE A 60 17.07 -7.05 -3.38
C PHE A 60 18.03 -6.29 -2.44
N ALA A 61 18.36 -5.04 -2.77
CA ALA A 61 19.21 -4.19 -1.94
C ALA A 61 18.55 -3.95 -0.57
N SER A 62 17.28 -3.57 -0.54
CA SER A 62 16.53 -3.30 0.69
C SER A 62 16.23 -4.55 1.52
N LYS A 63 16.01 -5.71 0.90
CA LYS A 63 15.94 -7.00 1.62
C LYS A 63 17.20 -7.27 2.44
N LYS A 64 18.38 -6.95 1.90
CA LYS A 64 19.65 -7.12 2.62
C LYS A 64 19.75 -6.21 3.84
N VAL A 65 19.29 -4.96 3.72
CA VAL A 65 19.25 -4.01 4.84
C VAL A 65 18.28 -4.49 5.91
N VAL A 66 17.04 -4.86 5.55
CA VAL A 66 16.06 -5.39 6.51
C VAL A 66 16.59 -6.62 7.26
N ALA A 67 17.38 -7.46 6.58
CA ALA A 67 17.98 -8.64 7.21
C ALA A 67 19.00 -8.32 8.31
N THR A 68 19.56 -7.12 8.36
CA THR A 68 20.39 -6.65 9.49
C THR A 68 19.57 -6.31 10.72
N GLY A 69 18.28 -6.00 10.52
CA GLY A 69 17.31 -5.63 11.56
C GLY A 69 17.30 -4.15 11.92
N THR A 70 18.19 -3.34 11.36
CA THR A 70 18.26 -1.89 11.62
C THR A 70 18.47 -1.08 10.34
N ALA A 71 18.10 0.21 10.38
CA ALA A 71 18.38 1.18 9.34
C ALA A 71 18.29 2.62 9.87
N HIS A 72 18.83 3.57 9.10
CA HIS A 72 18.77 5.00 9.39
C HIS A 72 17.94 5.78 8.35
N ALA A 73 17.85 5.27 7.10
CA ALA A 73 17.24 6.03 6.03
C ALA A 73 16.49 5.16 5.02
N ILE A 74 15.56 5.82 4.32
CA ILE A 74 14.92 5.32 3.09
C ILE A 74 15.19 6.36 2.00
N ALA A 75 15.80 5.95 0.90
CA ALA A 75 15.98 6.77 -0.30
C ALA A 75 15.13 6.20 -1.44
N ALA A 76 14.29 7.02 -2.04
CA ALA A 76 13.35 6.58 -3.06
C ALA A 76 13.38 7.49 -4.29
N ASN A 77 13.13 6.91 -5.47
CA ASN A 77 12.87 7.68 -6.68
C ASN A 77 11.59 7.24 -7.39
N ALA A 78 11.02 8.17 -8.16
CA ALA A 78 9.92 7.89 -9.06
C ALA A 78 10.25 8.35 -10.49
N GLY A 79 9.66 7.66 -11.49
CA GLY A 79 9.90 7.88 -12.92
C GLY A 79 10.74 6.80 -13.59
N CYS A 80 11.51 6.03 -12.83
CA CYS A 80 12.28 4.87 -13.29
C CYS A 80 12.26 3.78 -12.22
N ALA A 81 11.84 2.57 -12.60
CA ALA A 81 11.66 1.46 -11.67
C ALA A 81 12.96 0.73 -11.31
N ASN A 82 14.02 0.89 -12.12
CA ASN A 82 15.23 0.08 -12.02
C ASN A 82 14.93 -1.43 -11.95
N ALA A 83 13.95 -1.86 -12.73
CA ALA A 83 13.52 -3.24 -12.89
C ALA A 83 13.93 -3.76 -14.27
N CYS A 84 14.26 -5.05 -14.37
CA CYS A 84 14.75 -5.69 -15.61
C CYS A 84 15.98 -5.00 -16.21
N THR A 85 16.88 -4.48 -15.38
CA THR A 85 18.08 -3.71 -15.75
C THR A 85 19.38 -4.50 -15.56
N GLY A 86 19.26 -5.78 -15.16
CA GLY A 86 20.39 -6.69 -14.98
C GLY A 86 21.46 -6.18 -13.99
N ALA A 87 22.71 -6.55 -14.22
CA ALA A 87 23.81 -6.19 -13.32
C ALA A 87 24.04 -4.67 -13.18
N GLN A 88 23.63 -3.88 -14.19
CA GLN A 88 23.73 -2.43 -14.07
C GLN A 88 22.74 -1.91 -13.03
N GLY A 89 21.50 -2.42 -13.03
CA GLY A 89 20.51 -2.01 -12.04
C GLY A 89 20.91 -2.35 -10.60
N GLU A 90 21.62 -3.47 -10.38
CA GLU A 90 22.16 -3.80 -9.05
C GLU A 90 23.26 -2.81 -8.63
N LYS A 91 24.15 -2.41 -9.55
CA LYS A 91 25.15 -1.36 -9.29
C LYS A 91 24.49 -0.01 -8.98
N ASP A 92 23.45 0.34 -9.73
CA ASP A 92 22.73 1.61 -9.55
C ASP A 92 22.01 1.64 -8.19
N ALA A 93 21.35 0.54 -7.78
CA ALA A 93 20.73 0.42 -6.45
C ALA A 93 21.77 0.53 -5.33
N ARG A 94 22.94 -0.10 -5.49
CA ARG A 94 24.06 0.02 -4.55
C ARG A 94 24.59 1.44 -4.50
N ALA A 95 24.76 2.10 -5.64
CA ALA A 95 25.21 3.49 -5.71
C ALA A 95 24.21 4.45 -5.01
N MET A 96 22.89 4.21 -5.13
CA MET A 96 21.90 4.98 -4.34
C MET A 96 22.15 4.86 -2.83
N GLN A 97 22.45 3.66 -2.32
CA GLN A 97 22.80 3.44 -0.91
C GLN A 97 24.08 4.21 -0.54
N GLU A 98 25.14 4.07 -1.32
CA GLU A 98 26.44 4.70 -1.08
C GLU A 98 26.38 6.23 -1.09
N ILE A 99 25.72 6.82 -2.09
CA ILE A 99 25.55 8.27 -2.19
C ILE A 99 24.75 8.83 -1.01
N THR A 100 23.66 8.16 -0.65
CA THR A 100 22.80 8.59 0.46
C THR A 100 23.53 8.46 1.79
N ALA A 101 24.18 7.33 2.03
CA ALA A 101 24.95 7.07 3.25
C ALA A 101 26.10 8.07 3.44
N ALA A 102 26.87 8.34 2.37
CA ALA A 102 27.96 9.33 2.41
C ALA A 102 27.43 10.74 2.74
N ALA A 103 26.27 11.12 2.21
CA ALA A 103 25.66 12.42 2.49
C ALA A 103 25.08 12.53 3.91
N LEU A 104 24.63 11.41 4.51
CA LEU A 104 24.09 11.34 5.87
C LEU A 104 25.15 11.06 6.95
N GLY A 105 26.32 10.54 6.58
CA GLY A 105 27.37 10.12 7.51
C GLY A 105 27.11 8.77 8.17
N CYS A 106 26.40 7.86 7.50
CA CYS A 106 26.15 6.48 7.92
C CYS A 106 26.75 5.47 6.93
N THR A 107 26.45 4.18 7.08
CA THR A 107 26.92 3.15 6.14
C THR A 107 25.89 2.84 5.08
N PRO A 108 26.27 2.35 3.89
CA PRO A 108 25.31 1.96 2.86
C PRO A 108 24.33 0.86 3.32
N GLU A 109 24.72 0.04 4.28
CA GLU A 109 23.92 -1.00 4.91
C GLU A 109 22.80 -0.45 5.81
N ASP A 110 22.84 0.85 6.13
CA ASP A 110 21.84 1.58 6.92
C ASP A 110 20.75 2.23 6.04
N VAL A 111 20.86 2.11 4.70
CA VAL A 111 19.99 2.81 3.76
C VAL A 111 19.14 1.83 2.96
N LEU A 112 17.83 1.88 3.19
CA LEU A 112 16.84 1.23 2.32
C LEU A 112 16.68 2.03 1.03
N VAL A 113 16.55 1.35 -0.10
CA VAL A 113 16.33 2.01 -1.40
C VAL A 113 15.06 1.49 -2.07
N ALA A 114 14.34 2.40 -2.73
CA ALA A 114 13.11 2.11 -3.45
C ALA A 114 13.07 2.87 -4.78
N SER A 115 12.50 2.25 -5.80
CA SER A 115 12.29 2.88 -7.12
C SER A 115 10.91 2.55 -7.63
N THR A 116 10.32 3.43 -8.45
CA THR A 116 9.04 3.19 -9.11
C THR A 116 8.98 3.96 -10.43
N GLY A 117 8.24 3.45 -11.41
CA GLY A 117 8.06 4.07 -12.72
C GLY A 117 8.35 3.11 -13.87
N VAL A 118 9.02 3.58 -14.93
CA VAL A 118 9.24 2.81 -16.15
C VAL A 118 10.19 1.62 -15.91
N ILE A 119 9.78 0.44 -16.39
CA ILE A 119 10.53 -0.82 -16.37
C ILE A 119 11.47 -0.89 -17.58
N GLY A 120 12.61 -1.58 -17.46
CA GLY A 120 13.55 -1.83 -18.55
C GLY A 120 14.47 -0.65 -18.92
N VAL A 121 14.47 0.39 -18.10
CA VAL A 121 15.32 1.58 -18.27
C VAL A 121 16.29 1.70 -17.09
N ASN A 122 17.56 1.95 -17.35
CA ASN A 122 18.56 2.21 -16.31
C ASN A 122 18.30 3.55 -15.63
N LEU A 123 18.63 3.64 -14.34
CA LEU A 123 18.57 4.88 -13.59
C LEU A 123 19.51 5.95 -14.21
N PRO A 124 19.05 7.19 -14.39
CA PRO A 124 19.92 8.30 -14.77
C PRO A 124 20.75 8.72 -13.56
N MET A 125 21.89 8.05 -13.32
CA MET A 125 22.64 8.15 -12.08
C MET A 125 23.24 9.54 -11.81
N ASP A 126 23.53 10.34 -12.83
CA ASP A 126 23.90 11.75 -12.71
C ASP A 126 22.80 12.58 -12.01
N LYS A 127 21.55 12.38 -12.42
CA LYS A 127 20.38 13.02 -11.81
C LYS A 127 20.09 12.45 -10.43
N MET A 128 20.22 11.13 -10.27
CA MET A 128 20.05 10.45 -8.97
C MET A 128 21.02 10.97 -7.93
N GLU A 129 22.32 11.08 -8.25
CA GLU A 129 23.32 11.60 -7.33
C GLU A 129 23.02 13.03 -6.91
N ALA A 130 22.72 13.92 -7.88
CA ALA A 130 22.38 15.29 -7.60
C ALA A 130 21.09 15.39 -6.75
N GLY A 131 20.05 14.58 -7.07
CA GLY A 131 18.80 14.54 -6.35
C GLY A 131 18.94 14.03 -4.92
N LEU A 132 19.67 12.94 -4.70
CA LEU A 132 19.89 12.37 -3.35
C LEU A 132 20.67 13.37 -2.46
N LYS A 133 21.73 13.99 -2.97
CA LYS A 133 22.47 15.02 -2.23
C LYS A 133 21.59 16.23 -1.89
N ALA A 134 20.76 16.67 -2.84
CA ALA A 134 19.84 17.78 -2.63
C ALA A 134 18.73 17.42 -1.61
N ALA A 135 18.20 16.19 -1.66
CA ALA A 135 17.19 15.73 -0.71
C ALA A 135 17.77 15.64 0.72
N VAL A 136 18.97 15.11 0.88
CA VAL A 136 19.65 15.09 2.19
C VAL A 136 19.87 16.50 2.71
N ALA A 137 20.32 17.43 1.90
CA ALA A 137 20.52 18.83 2.31
C ALA A 137 19.19 19.54 2.67
N ALA A 138 18.06 19.08 2.14
CA ALA A 138 16.74 19.64 2.38
C ALA A 138 15.93 18.93 3.49
N LEU A 139 16.52 17.97 4.20
CA LEU A 139 15.84 17.21 5.26
C LEU A 139 15.24 18.13 6.33
N SER A 140 13.94 17.99 6.58
CA SER A 140 13.17 18.81 7.50
C SER A 140 12.16 17.96 8.29
N PRO A 141 11.83 18.34 9.54
CA PRO A 141 10.68 17.75 10.24
C PRO A 141 9.35 18.03 9.56
N ASP A 142 9.28 19.01 8.66
CA ASP A 142 8.07 19.37 7.88
C ASP A 142 8.10 18.75 6.46
N GLY A 143 9.06 17.90 6.16
CA GLY A 143 9.32 17.38 4.82
C GLY A 143 8.42 16.25 4.34
N SER A 144 7.46 15.78 5.14
CA SER A 144 6.62 14.62 4.80
C SER A 144 5.83 14.80 3.52
N VAL A 145 5.20 15.98 3.34
CA VAL A 145 4.39 16.27 2.15
C VAL A 145 5.25 16.25 0.87
N SER A 146 6.43 16.84 0.90
CA SER A 146 7.34 16.83 -0.25
C SER A 146 7.84 15.41 -0.56
N ALA A 147 8.18 14.62 0.46
CA ALA A 147 8.59 13.24 0.29
C ALA A 147 7.45 12.38 -0.31
N GLY A 148 6.22 12.54 0.19
CA GLY A 148 5.05 11.86 -0.36
C GLY A 148 4.79 12.21 -1.84
N ASN A 149 4.91 13.49 -2.21
CA ASN A 149 4.75 13.93 -3.61
C ASN A 149 5.90 13.45 -4.52
N ALA A 150 7.07 13.18 -3.97
CA ALA A 150 8.20 12.71 -4.76
C ALA A 150 8.09 11.24 -5.16
N ILE A 151 7.33 10.42 -4.44
CA ILE A 151 7.20 8.98 -4.72
C ILE A 151 6.00 8.61 -5.61
N ILE A 152 5.02 9.49 -5.83
CA ILE A 152 3.84 9.20 -6.67
C ILE A 152 4.20 9.14 -8.16
N THR A 153 3.41 8.39 -8.94
CA THR A 153 3.56 8.25 -10.40
C THR A 153 2.30 8.70 -11.12
N THR A 154 1.33 7.83 -11.25
CA THR A 154 0.00 8.06 -11.83
C THR A 154 -1.05 8.42 -10.76
N ASP A 155 -0.66 8.39 -9.50
CA ASP A 155 -1.49 8.79 -8.36
C ASP A 155 -2.00 10.22 -8.53
N THR A 156 -3.26 10.50 -8.14
CA THR A 156 -3.82 11.84 -8.19
C THR A 156 -3.42 12.67 -6.97
N TYR A 157 -3.08 12.01 -5.85
CA TYR A 157 -2.60 12.62 -4.62
C TYR A 157 -1.66 11.69 -3.84
N SER A 158 -0.83 12.27 -2.98
CA SER A 158 0.03 11.53 -2.04
C SER A 158 -0.80 11.01 -0.87
N LYS A 159 -0.76 9.69 -0.63
CA LYS A 159 -1.43 9.05 0.50
C LYS A 159 -0.55 9.17 1.73
N SER A 160 -1.03 9.83 2.77
CA SER A 160 -0.30 9.93 4.04
C SER A 160 -1.24 9.85 5.23
N CYS A 161 -0.73 9.38 6.37
CA CYS A 161 -1.46 9.34 7.62
C CYS A 161 -0.51 9.47 8.82
N ALA A 162 -1.09 9.82 9.97
CA ALA A 162 -0.40 9.83 11.24
C ALA A 162 -1.37 9.49 12.38
N MET A 163 -0.88 8.77 13.39
CA MET A 163 -1.64 8.32 14.54
C MET A 163 -0.81 8.41 15.82
N GLU A 164 -1.48 8.55 16.95
CA GLU A 164 -0.91 8.50 18.28
C GLU A 164 -1.58 7.40 19.10
N VAL A 165 -0.80 6.74 19.95
CA VAL A 165 -1.27 5.69 20.86
C VAL A 165 -0.47 5.71 22.15
N MET A 166 -1.06 5.21 23.24
CA MET A 166 -0.36 5.04 24.50
C MET A 166 0.21 3.61 24.59
N LEU A 167 1.55 3.51 24.75
CA LEU A 167 2.26 2.25 24.92
C LEU A 167 3.14 2.35 26.19
N GLY A 168 2.97 1.46 27.15
CA GLY A 168 3.72 1.48 28.39
C GLY A 168 3.66 2.84 29.13
N GLY A 169 2.51 3.53 29.08
CA GLY A 169 2.33 4.84 29.70
C GLY A 169 3.02 6.01 28.97
N LYS A 170 3.55 5.81 27.77
CA LYS A 170 4.15 6.83 26.91
C LYS A 170 3.31 7.06 25.65
N GLN A 171 3.21 8.31 25.22
CA GLN A 171 2.62 8.64 23.93
C GLN A 171 3.61 8.26 22.82
N VAL A 172 3.17 7.37 21.95
CA VAL A 172 3.93 6.89 20.80
C VAL A 172 3.24 7.33 19.52
N ARG A 173 3.99 7.75 18.53
CA ARG A 173 3.52 8.27 17.27
C ARG A 173 3.88 7.33 16.14
N PHE A 174 2.98 7.27 15.17
CA PHE A 174 3.15 6.61 13.90
C PHE A 174 2.89 7.60 12.79
N GLY A 175 3.69 7.52 11.73
CA GLY A 175 3.48 8.29 10.52
C GLY A 175 3.74 7.44 9.29
N ALA A 176 3.06 7.74 8.18
CA ALA A 176 3.25 6.98 6.97
C ALA A 176 2.98 7.81 5.72
N ILE A 177 3.67 7.47 4.63
CA ILE A 177 3.33 7.84 3.26
C ILE A 177 3.28 6.60 2.40
N ALA A 178 2.39 6.61 1.40
CA ALA A 178 2.28 5.54 0.41
C ALA A 178 1.96 6.09 -0.98
N LYS A 179 2.26 5.29 -2.00
CA LYS A 179 1.86 5.50 -3.39
C LYS A 179 1.33 4.21 -3.98
N GLY A 180 0.43 4.34 -4.94
CA GLY A 180 -0.14 3.27 -5.74
C GLY A 180 -1.44 3.72 -6.38
N SER A 181 -1.61 3.45 -7.69
CA SER A 181 -2.78 3.82 -8.48
C SER A 181 -3.02 2.84 -9.64
N GLY A 182 -1.99 2.26 -10.23
CA GLY A 182 -2.03 1.20 -11.23
C GLY A 182 -0.99 0.12 -10.97
N MET A 183 -1.13 -1.04 -11.64
CA MET A 183 -0.36 -2.26 -11.42
C MET A 183 -0.49 -2.69 -9.94
N ILE A 184 -1.75 -2.80 -9.43
CA ILE A 184 -2.05 -3.06 -8.02
C ILE A 184 -2.82 -4.36 -7.85
N GLN A 185 -2.10 -5.42 -7.51
CA GLN A 185 -2.61 -6.63 -6.85
C GLN A 185 -1.55 -7.19 -5.91
N PRO A 186 -1.48 -6.74 -4.69
CA PRO A 186 -0.47 -7.21 -3.76
C PRO A 186 -0.65 -8.68 -3.40
N ASN A 187 0.37 -9.48 -3.68
CA ASN A 187 0.64 -10.71 -2.95
C ASN A 187 2.00 -10.51 -2.28
N MET A 188 2.00 -9.73 -1.18
CA MET A 188 3.11 -9.01 -0.57
C MET A 188 3.52 -7.76 -1.39
N ALA A 189 2.54 -6.91 -1.67
CA ALA A 189 2.57 -5.49 -2.02
C ALA A 189 2.76 -5.11 -3.51
N THR A 190 1.81 -4.32 -4.08
CA THR A 190 1.98 -3.57 -5.34
C THR A 190 1.94 -2.06 -5.06
N MET A 191 2.89 -1.58 -4.21
CA MET A 191 2.93 -0.18 -3.81
C MET A 191 4.24 0.13 -3.10
N LEU A 192 4.53 1.39 -2.87
CA LEU A 192 5.54 1.79 -1.91
C LEU A 192 4.82 2.36 -0.68
N ALA A 193 5.08 1.79 0.49
CA ALA A 193 4.65 2.34 1.77
C ALA A 193 5.84 2.48 2.70
N PHE A 194 6.06 3.67 3.19
CA PHE A 194 7.08 4.00 4.16
C PHE A 194 6.40 4.42 5.45
N ILE A 195 6.65 3.66 6.51
CA ILE A 195 6.04 3.84 7.82
C ILE A 195 7.14 4.15 8.82
N THR A 196 6.92 5.12 9.67
CA THR A 196 7.83 5.51 10.74
C THR A 196 7.12 5.47 12.08
N THR A 197 7.83 5.15 13.14
CA THR A 197 7.32 5.25 14.51
C THR A 197 8.45 5.58 15.49
N ASP A 198 8.14 6.32 16.53
CA ASP A 198 9.05 6.58 17.63
C ASP A 198 8.98 5.52 18.75
N ALA A 199 8.24 4.43 18.52
CA ALA A 199 8.18 3.27 19.42
C ALA A 199 9.56 2.60 19.59
N ALA A 200 9.83 2.13 20.80
CA ALA A 200 10.91 1.18 21.08
C ALA A 200 10.35 -0.25 21.01
N ILE A 201 10.76 -1.04 20.00
CA ILE A 201 10.31 -2.41 19.76
C ILE A 201 11.47 -3.28 19.26
N ASP A 202 11.44 -4.57 19.59
CA ASP A 202 12.37 -5.56 19.04
C ASP A 202 12.15 -5.75 17.53
N GLY A 203 13.25 -5.85 16.76
CA GLY A 203 13.18 -5.96 15.30
C GLY A 203 12.43 -7.22 14.81
N LYS A 204 12.51 -8.35 15.52
CA LYS A 204 11.78 -9.57 15.14
C LYS A 204 10.29 -9.42 15.39
N LEU A 205 9.90 -8.76 16.49
CA LEU A 205 8.49 -8.47 16.77
C LEU A 205 7.94 -7.43 15.79
N LEU A 206 8.74 -6.43 15.41
CA LEU A 206 8.37 -5.46 14.38
C LEU A 206 8.12 -6.15 13.03
N GLN A 207 9.03 -7.06 12.62
CA GLN A 207 8.86 -7.84 11.39
C GLN A 207 7.63 -8.75 11.45
N LYS A 208 7.39 -9.40 12.60
CA LYS A 208 6.18 -10.23 12.81
C LYS A 208 4.92 -9.39 12.67
N ALA A 209 4.83 -8.26 13.38
CA ALA A 209 3.68 -7.36 13.33
C ALA A 209 3.41 -6.87 11.89
N LEU A 210 4.45 -6.42 11.18
CA LEU A 210 4.30 -5.96 9.79
C LEU A 210 3.81 -7.08 8.88
N SER A 211 4.36 -8.29 8.98
CA SER A 211 3.97 -9.43 8.15
C SER A 211 2.50 -9.81 8.36
N GLU A 212 2.04 -9.89 9.63
CA GLU A 212 0.65 -10.20 9.96
C GLU A 212 -0.30 -9.10 9.47
N VAL A 213 0.07 -7.83 9.65
CA VAL A 213 -0.75 -6.68 9.26
C VAL A 213 -0.90 -6.55 7.75
N VAL A 214 0.16 -6.80 6.99
CA VAL A 214 0.11 -6.73 5.51
C VAL A 214 -0.89 -7.71 4.93
N GLU A 215 -1.04 -8.90 5.52
CA GLU A 215 -1.98 -9.92 5.06
C GLU A 215 -3.45 -9.49 5.13
N ILE A 216 -3.79 -8.62 6.09
CA ILE A 216 -5.16 -8.13 6.31
C ILE A 216 -5.38 -6.69 5.83
N SER A 217 -4.37 -6.09 5.20
CA SER A 217 -4.43 -4.70 4.71
C SER A 217 -3.98 -4.58 3.25
N PHE A 218 -2.71 -4.38 2.98
CA PHE A 218 -2.20 -4.24 1.61
C PHE A 218 -2.47 -5.45 0.72
N ASN A 219 -2.46 -6.67 1.25
CA ASN A 219 -2.83 -7.89 0.51
C ASN A 219 -4.35 -8.06 0.33
N MET A 220 -5.14 -7.07 0.72
CA MET A 220 -6.60 -7.06 0.59
C MET A 220 -7.09 -5.98 -0.39
N ILE A 221 -6.23 -5.53 -1.31
CA ILE A 221 -6.64 -4.61 -2.39
C ILE A 221 -6.34 -5.18 -3.77
N SER A 222 -7.06 -4.74 -4.78
CA SER A 222 -6.70 -4.92 -6.18
C SER A 222 -7.27 -3.79 -7.01
N ILE A 223 -6.48 -3.21 -7.94
CA ILE A 223 -6.97 -2.24 -8.92
C ILE A 223 -7.17 -2.93 -10.27
N ASP A 224 -6.15 -3.57 -10.80
CA ASP A 224 -6.13 -4.14 -12.15
C ASP A 224 -5.75 -5.62 -12.21
N GLY A 225 -5.39 -6.20 -11.07
CA GLY A 225 -5.00 -7.61 -11.02
C GLY A 225 -3.54 -7.87 -11.33
N ASP A 226 -2.72 -6.84 -11.58
CA ASP A 226 -1.32 -6.96 -11.95
C ASP A 226 -0.38 -6.74 -10.76
N MET A 227 0.65 -7.59 -10.64
CA MET A 227 1.65 -7.52 -9.57
C MET A 227 2.91 -6.79 -10.05
N SER A 228 3.31 -5.73 -9.35
CA SER A 228 4.51 -4.96 -9.68
C SER A 228 5.81 -5.70 -9.33
N THR A 229 6.89 -5.23 -9.94
CA THR A 229 8.27 -5.69 -9.70
C THR A 229 8.94 -5.00 -8.51
N ASN A 230 8.36 -3.91 -7.98
CA ASN A 230 9.05 -2.97 -7.09
C ASN A 230 8.47 -2.86 -5.69
N ASP A 231 7.40 -3.59 -5.40
CA ASP A 231 6.59 -3.38 -4.21
C ASP A 231 7.35 -3.57 -2.92
N MET A 232 7.15 -2.64 -1.99
CA MET A 232 7.62 -2.79 -0.62
C MET A 232 6.79 -1.97 0.36
N ALA A 233 6.56 -2.54 1.54
CA ALA A 233 6.15 -1.84 2.74
C ALA A 233 7.26 -1.98 3.78
N VAL A 234 7.79 -0.86 4.27
CA VAL A 234 8.85 -0.85 5.27
C VAL A 234 8.50 0.01 6.47
N VAL A 235 8.92 -0.43 7.65
CA VAL A 235 8.72 0.28 8.92
C VAL A 235 10.07 0.56 9.55
N LEU A 236 10.28 1.80 10.01
CA LEU A 236 11.39 2.21 10.85
C LEU A 236 10.88 2.63 12.24
N ALA A 237 11.43 2.03 13.30
CA ALA A 237 11.08 2.30 14.70
C ALA A 237 12.32 2.75 15.47
N ASN A 238 12.43 4.07 15.78
CA ASN A 238 13.66 4.68 16.35
C ASN A 238 13.70 4.81 17.87
N GLY A 239 12.63 4.40 18.58
CA GLY A 239 12.59 4.39 20.05
C GLY A 239 12.58 5.76 20.72
N ALA A 240 12.36 6.85 19.99
CA ALA A 240 12.45 8.22 20.52
C ALA A 240 11.34 8.56 21.53
N ALA A 241 10.20 7.86 21.52
CA ALA A 241 9.10 8.05 22.46
C ALA A 241 9.49 7.68 23.91
N GLY A 242 10.53 6.84 24.08
CA GLY A 242 11.01 6.43 25.40
C GLY A 242 10.06 5.49 26.16
N ASN A 243 9.22 4.75 25.46
CA ASN A 243 8.48 3.64 26.04
C ASN A 243 9.43 2.48 26.39
N ALA A 244 9.03 1.63 27.34
CA ALA A 244 9.74 0.37 27.58
C ALA A 244 9.79 -0.43 26.26
N LYS A 245 10.98 -0.94 25.90
CA LYS A 245 11.14 -1.69 24.66
C LYS A 245 10.22 -2.90 24.66
N ILE A 246 9.38 -3.01 23.64
CA ILE A 246 8.50 -4.17 23.43
C ILE A 246 9.38 -5.35 23.01
N THR A 247 9.54 -6.35 23.88
CA THR A 247 10.40 -7.53 23.68
C THR A 247 9.66 -8.85 23.70
N SER A 248 8.34 -8.82 23.93
CA SER A 248 7.46 -9.99 23.93
C SER A 248 6.05 -9.62 23.48
N GLU A 249 5.30 -10.60 23.04
CA GLU A 249 3.87 -10.44 22.78
C GLU A 249 3.13 -10.19 24.10
N GLY A 250 2.24 -9.20 24.11
CA GLY A 250 1.46 -8.74 25.27
C GLY A 250 0.67 -7.51 24.90
N VAL A 251 0.09 -6.83 25.89
CA VAL A 251 -0.83 -5.69 25.67
C VAL A 251 -0.21 -4.59 24.80
N ASP A 252 1.02 -4.19 25.09
CA ASP A 252 1.70 -3.15 24.31
C ASP A 252 1.97 -3.60 22.87
N TYR A 253 2.36 -4.88 22.64
CA TYR A 253 2.55 -5.44 21.33
C TYR A 253 1.24 -5.50 20.53
N GLU A 254 0.16 -5.98 21.13
CA GLU A 254 -1.15 -6.04 20.46
C GLU A 254 -1.67 -4.65 20.15
N THR A 255 -1.48 -3.67 21.02
CA THR A 255 -1.83 -2.27 20.78
C THR A 255 -0.98 -1.67 19.66
N PHE A 256 0.32 -1.94 19.64
CA PHE A 256 1.24 -1.55 18.55
C PHE A 256 0.76 -2.13 17.20
N LYS A 257 0.51 -3.45 17.17
CA LYS A 257 0.07 -4.17 15.97
C LYS A 257 -1.29 -3.65 15.46
N ALA A 258 -2.24 -3.42 16.35
CA ALA A 258 -3.55 -2.86 16.00
C ALA A 258 -3.43 -1.46 15.40
N THR A 259 -2.58 -0.59 15.95
CA THR A 259 -2.31 0.75 15.41
C THR A 259 -1.66 0.66 14.02
N LEU A 260 -0.69 -0.23 13.84
CA LEU A 260 -0.06 -0.47 12.54
C LEU A 260 -1.08 -1.00 11.52
N ALA A 261 -2.01 -1.87 11.94
CA ALA A 261 -3.08 -2.40 11.10
C ALA A 261 -4.04 -1.29 10.64
N GLU A 262 -4.43 -0.37 11.54
CA GLU A 262 -5.29 0.76 11.19
C GLU A 262 -4.63 1.67 10.16
N ILE A 263 -3.33 1.98 10.30
CA ILE A 263 -2.56 2.75 9.34
C ILE A 263 -2.50 2.06 7.98
N CYS A 264 -2.09 0.80 7.95
CA CYS A 264 -1.95 0.05 6.70
C CYS A 264 -3.29 -0.14 5.99
N THR A 265 -4.37 -0.41 6.73
CA THR A 265 -5.73 -0.52 6.17
C THR A 265 -6.19 0.81 5.57
N GLY A 266 -6.01 1.92 6.28
CA GLY A 266 -6.37 3.23 5.77
C GLY A 266 -5.57 3.65 4.53
N LEU A 267 -4.29 3.29 4.44
CA LEU A 267 -3.49 3.51 3.23
C LEU A 267 -3.96 2.60 2.09
N SER A 268 -4.28 1.34 2.37
CA SER A 268 -4.80 0.38 1.39
C SER A 268 -6.11 0.87 0.74
N GLN A 269 -7.04 1.35 1.56
CA GLN A 269 -8.31 1.93 1.08
C GLN A 269 -8.07 3.15 0.19
N ARG A 270 -7.15 4.05 0.57
CA ARG A 270 -6.81 5.23 -0.25
C ARG A 270 -6.12 4.86 -1.56
N ILE A 271 -5.31 3.80 -1.57
CA ILE A 271 -4.70 3.27 -2.80
C ILE A 271 -5.80 2.74 -3.73
N ALA A 272 -6.72 1.92 -3.22
CA ALA A 272 -7.82 1.36 -4.01
C ALA A 272 -8.79 2.43 -4.51
N SER A 273 -9.08 3.45 -3.69
CA SER A 273 -9.95 4.58 -4.06
C SER A 273 -9.33 5.51 -5.11
N ASP A 274 -7.99 5.60 -5.17
CA ASP A 274 -7.24 6.42 -6.15
C ASP A 274 -6.70 5.55 -7.31
N GLY A 275 -7.43 4.50 -7.70
CA GLY A 275 -7.10 3.70 -8.87
C GLY A 275 -7.11 4.54 -10.15
N GLU A 276 -6.24 4.19 -11.12
CA GLU A 276 -6.15 4.91 -12.40
C GLU A 276 -7.51 5.03 -13.07
N GLY A 277 -8.02 6.27 -13.17
CA GLY A 277 -9.32 6.58 -13.76
C GLY A 277 -10.54 6.10 -12.96
N ALA A 278 -10.37 5.72 -11.68
CA ALA A 278 -11.47 5.27 -10.83
C ALA A 278 -12.52 6.35 -10.61
N THR A 279 -13.79 5.95 -10.63
CA THR A 279 -14.96 6.79 -10.32
C THR A 279 -15.74 6.26 -9.12
N LYS A 280 -15.52 4.99 -8.74
CA LYS A 280 -16.17 4.30 -7.63
C LYS A 280 -15.13 3.58 -6.77
N PHE A 281 -15.33 3.61 -5.46
CA PHE A 281 -14.59 2.81 -4.48
C PHE A 281 -15.48 1.65 -4.03
N LEU A 282 -15.00 0.42 -4.19
CA LEU A 282 -15.78 -0.78 -3.90
C LEU A 282 -15.18 -1.52 -2.70
N THR A 283 -16.02 -1.78 -1.70
CA THR A 283 -15.71 -2.69 -0.60
C THR A 283 -16.42 -4.03 -0.85
N VAL A 284 -15.66 -5.07 -1.17
CA VAL A 284 -16.17 -6.43 -1.34
C VAL A 284 -16.02 -7.19 -0.04
N HIS A 285 -17.10 -7.39 0.68
CA HIS A 285 -17.14 -8.10 1.95
C HIS A 285 -17.76 -9.48 1.76
N VAL A 286 -16.98 -10.53 1.95
CA VAL A 286 -17.42 -11.92 1.87
C VAL A 286 -17.43 -12.51 3.26
N MET A 287 -18.59 -13.04 3.65
CA MET A 287 -18.83 -13.64 4.97
C MET A 287 -19.43 -15.05 4.85
N GLY A 288 -19.55 -15.76 5.96
CA GLY A 288 -20.21 -17.06 6.00
C GLY A 288 -19.41 -18.18 5.32
N THR A 289 -18.07 -18.07 5.23
CA THR A 289 -17.18 -19.10 4.66
C THR A 289 -16.57 -20.00 5.74
N LYS A 290 -15.95 -21.13 5.32
CA LYS A 290 -15.29 -22.07 6.24
C LYS A 290 -13.92 -21.57 6.72
N SER A 291 -13.24 -20.76 5.93
CA SER A 291 -11.93 -20.20 6.27
C SER A 291 -11.78 -18.77 5.77
N PHE A 292 -10.89 -17.99 6.42
CA PHE A 292 -10.49 -16.67 5.94
C PHE A 292 -9.91 -16.75 4.50
N ALA A 293 -9.15 -17.81 4.20
CA ALA A 293 -8.56 -18.00 2.87
C ALA A 293 -9.65 -18.16 1.79
N ASP A 294 -10.73 -18.90 2.08
CA ASP A 294 -11.87 -19.05 1.18
C ASP A 294 -12.56 -17.69 0.94
N ALA A 295 -12.83 -16.94 2.01
CA ALA A 295 -13.44 -15.61 1.94
C ALA A 295 -12.58 -14.65 1.10
N LYS A 296 -11.27 -14.59 1.37
CA LYS A 296 -10.29 -13.78 0.61
C LYS A 296 -10.27 -14.18 -0.87
N THR A 297 -10.28 -15.47 -1.17
CA THR A 297 -10.24 -15.99 -2.55
C THR A 297 -11.48 -15.55 -3.34
N ILE A 298 -12.67 -15.66 -2.74
CA ILE A 298 -13.92 -15.22 -3.34
C ILE A 298 -13.91 -13.69 -3.54
N ALA A 299 -13.58 -12.92 -2.49
CA ALA A 299 -13.55 -11.47 -2.53
C ALA A 299 -12.60 -10.96 -3.61
N MET A 300 -11.40 -11.56 -3.72
CA MET A 300 -10.42 -11.24 -4.77
C MET A 300 -10.91 -11.62 -6.16
N SER A 301 -11.63 -12.73 -6.33
CA SER A 301 -12.23 -13.13 -7.61
C SER A 301 -13.22 -12.06 -8.11
N VAL A 302 -14.05 -11.57 -7.22
CA VAL A 302 -15.03 -10.50 -7.53
C VAL A 302 -14.30 -9.17 -7.80
N ALA A 303 -13.39 -8.77 -6.93
CA ALA A 303 -12.64 -7.50 -7.01
C ALA A 303 -11.81 -7.36 -8.29
N LYS A 304 -11.30 -8.48 -8.84
CA LYS A 304 -10.48 -8.52 -10.08
C LYS A 304 -11.29 -8.66 -11.36
N SER A 305 -12.59 -8.98 -11.28
CA SER A 305 -13.39 -9.24 -12.46
C SER A 305 -13.59 -7.96 -13.30
N PRO A 306 -13.06 -7.86 -14.53
CA PRO A 306 -13.30 -6.71 -15.38
C PRO A 306 -14.80 -6.49 -15.66
N LEU A 307 -15.58 -7.56 -15.76
CA LEU A 307 -17.03 -7.46 -15.98
C LEU A 307 -17.77 -6.89 -14.76
N VAL A 308 -17.33 -7.22 -13.55
CA VAL A 308 -17.88 -6.62 -12.32
C VAL A 308 -17.49 -5.14 -12.26
N LYS A 309 -16.20 -4.82 -12.46
CA LYS A 309 -15.69 -3.44 -12.36
C LYS A 309 -16.34 -2.52 -13.38
N THR A 310 -16.56 -2.98 -14.63
CA THR A 310 -17.26 -2.19 -15.67
C THR A 310 -18.76 -2.08 -15.42
N ALA A 311 -19.40 -3.02 -14.72
CA ALA A 311 -20.80 -2.88 -14.33
C ALA A 311 -20.97 -1.74 -13.30
N PHE A 312 -20.10 -1.66 -12.28
CA PHE A 312 -20.12 -0.57 -11.31
C PHE A 312 -19.81 0.79 -11.94
N PHE A 313 -18.88 0.86 -12.90
CA PHE A 313 -18.65 2.06 -13.68
C PHE A 313 -19.91 2.53 -14.44
N GLY A 314 -20.61 1.60 -15.08
CA GLY A 314 -21.84 1.87 -15.82
C GLY A 314 -23.08 2.02 -14.94
N GLU A 315 -22.94 1.98 -13.61
CA GLU A 315 -24.05 2.01 -12.64
C GLU A 315 -25.11 0.93 -12.91
N ASP A 316 -24.67 -0.21 -13.52
CA ASP A 316 -25.49 -1.39 -13.78
C ASP A 316 -25.45 -2.32 -12.57
N PRO A 317 -26.59 -2.57 -11.86
CA PRO A 317 -26.61 -3.45 -10.69
C PRO A 317 -26.54 -4.93 -11.10
N ASN A 318 -25.51 -5.28 -11.84
CA ASN A 318 -25.32 -6.59 -12.45
C ASN A 318 -24.84 -7.65 -11.46
N TRP A 319 -25.73 -8.08 -10.57
CA TRP A 319 -25.47 -9.16 -9.62
C TRP A 319 -25.08 -10.46 -10.33
N GLY A 320 -25.52 -10.69 -11.57
CA GLY A 320 -25.16 -11.86 -12.35
C GLY A 320 -23.66 -11.97 -12.61
N ARG A 321 -22.97 -10.84 -12.87
CA ARG A 321 -21.51 -10.80 -13.00
C ARG A 321 -20.80 -11.08 -11.67
N VAL A 322 -21.36 -10.59 -10.56
CA VAL A 322 -20.82 -10.85 -9.22
C VAL A 322 -20.91 -12.33 -8.88
N ILE A 323 -22.12 -12.94 -9.03
CA ILE A 323 -22.30 -14.37 -8.70
C ILE A 323 -21.50 -15.28 -9.64
N CYS A 324 -21.32 -14.88 -10.90
CA CYS A 324 -20.42 -15.58 -11.82
C CYS A 324 -18.98 -15.56 -11.29
N ALA A 325 -18.49 -14.41 -10.81
CA ALA A 325 -17.14 -14.27 -10.23
C ALA A 325 -16.97 -15.09 -8.94
N VAL A 326 -18.01 -15.19 -8.11
CA VAL A 326 -18.05 -16.10 -6.96
C VAL A 326 -17.95 -17.56 -7.42
N GLY A 327 -18.72 -17.94 -8.45
CA GLY A 327 -18.82 -19.31 -8.92
C GLY A 327 -17.52 -19.87 -9.51
N TYR A 328 -16.71 -19.06 -10.18
CA TYR A 328 -15.41 -19.50 -10.72
C TYR A 328 -14.21 -19.26 -9.77
N ALA A 329 -14.45 -18.78 -8.55
CA ALA A 329 -13.37 -18.54 -7.58
C ALA A 329 -12.63 -19.82 -7.13
N GLY A 330 -13.16 -21.00 -7.46
CA GLY A 330 -12.57 -22.29 -7.07
C GLY A 330 -12.85 -22.70 -5.61
N VAL A 331 -13.73 -21.97 -4.93
CA VAL A 331 -14.19 -22.27 -3.57
C VAL A 331 -15.58 -22.93 -3.64
N PRO A 332 -15.87 -23.98 -2.88
CA PRO A 332 -17.19 -24.58 -2.82
C PRO A 332 -18.25 -23.54 -2.42
N MET A 333 -19.34 -23.47 -3.18
CA MET A 333 -20.48 -22.62 -2.88
C MET A 333 -21.81 -23.39 -2.99
N ASN A 334 -22.83 -22.89 -2.31
CA ASN A 334 -24.21 -23.37 -2.46
C ASN A 334 -25.08 -22.16 -2.89
N PRO A 335 -25.61 -22.13 -4.13
CA PRO A 335 -26.44 -21.04 -4.61
C PRO A 335 -27.68 -20.77 -3.73
N GLU A 336 -28.26 -21.80 -3.12
CA GLU A 336 -29.46 -21.71 -2.27
C GLU A 336 -29.20 -20.96 -0.96
N THR A 337 -27.95 -20.97 -0.44
CA THR A 337 -27.59 -20.27 0.80
C THR A 337 -26.89 -18.95 0.55
N THR A 338 -26.40 -18.74 -0.68
CA THR A 338 -25.63 -17.54 -1.01
C THR A 338 -26.56 -16.34 -1.19
N VAL A 339 -26.20 -15.22 -0.57
CA VAL A 339 -26.88 -13.93 -0.68
C VAL A 339 -25.92 -12.86 -1.13
N VAL A 340 -26.32 -12.03 -2.10
CA VAL A 340 -25.55 -10.85 -2.54
C VAL A 340 -26.37 -9.60 -2.29
N LYS A 341 -25.73 -8.57 -1.71
CA LYS A 341 -26.32 -7.25 -1.49
C LYS A 341 -25.44 -6.15 -2.04
N PHE A 342 -26.05 -5.09 -2.56
CA PHE A 342 -25.37 -3.84 -2.93
C PHE A 342 -25.87 -2.72 -2.02
N GLY A 343 -24.96 -2.11 -1.24
CA GLY A 343 -25.34 -1.09 -0.27
C GLY A 343 -26.41 -1.55 0.71
N GLY A 344 -26.40 -2.83 1.11
CA GLY A 344 -27.38 -3.43 2.00
C GLY A 344 -28.67 -3.94 1.33
N ILE A 345 -28.91 -3.62 0.04
CA ILE A 345 -30.09 -4.05 -0.72
C ILE A 345 -29.83 -5.45 -1.31
N PRO A 346 -30.62 -6.49 -0.96
CA PRO A 346 -30.50 -7.82 -1.55
C PRO A 346 -30.78 -7.79 -3.05
N VAL A 347 -29.85 -8.32 -3.85
CA VAL A 347 -29.97 -8.40 -5.33
C VAL A 347 -29.98 -9.85 -5.83
N TYR A 348 -29.50 -10.80 -4.99
CA TYR A 348 -29.50 -12.24 -5.27
C TYR A 348 -29.73 -13.01 -3.98
N VAL A 349 -30.71 -13.92 -3.97
CA VAL A 349 -31.10 -14.76 -2.83
C VAL A 349 -31.64 -16.09 -3.34
N HIS A 350 -31.41 -17.19 -2.61
CA HIS A 350 -31.98 -18.51 -2.89
C HIS A 350 -31.82 -18.97 -4.36
N GLY A 351 -30.64 -18.73 -4.94
CA GLY A 351 -30.32 -19.18 -6.30
C GLY A 351 -30.89 -18.31 -7.43
N VAL A 352 -31.61 -17.22 -7.11
CA VAL A 352 -32.28 -16.35 -8.12
C VAL A 352 -32.06 -14.86 -7.80
N GLY A 353 -32.33 -14.01 -8.78
CA GLY A 353 -32.42 -12.56 -8.56
C GLY A 353 -33.53 -12.22 -7.56
N ALA A 354 -33.26 -11.32 -6.64
CA ALA A 354 -34.22 -10.84 -5.66
C ALA A 354 -35.12 -9.75 -6.27
N ASP A 355 -36.33 -9.60 -5.71
CA ASP A 355 -37.14 -8.40 -5.92
C ASP A 355 -36.53 -7.26 -5.09
N TYR A 356 -36.30 -6.10 -5.70
CA TYR A 356 -35.77 -4.92 -5.04
C TYR A 356 -36.40 -3.62 -5.56
N ASP A 357 -36.32 -2.56 -4.75
CA ASP A 357 -36.67 -1.21 -5.20
C ASP A 357 -35.61 -0.69 -6.19
N GLU A 358 -35.97 -0.62 -7.47
CA GLU A 358 -35.08 -0.13 -8.53
C GLU A 358 -34.58 1.30 -8.29
N THR A 359 -35.41 2.16 -7.69
CA THR A 359 -35.06 3.55 -7.39
C THR A 359 -34.00 3.61 -6.29
N ALA A 360 -34.21 2.85 -5.21
CA ALA A 360 -33.25 2.77 -4.12
C ALA A 360 -31.92 2.14 -4.58
N LEU A 361 -31.97 1.09 -5.39
CA LEU A 361 -30.77 0.44 -5.91
C LEU A 361 -30.00 1.34 -6.88
N LYS A 362 -30.70 2.07 -7.74
CA LYS A 362 -30.09 3.07 -8.64
C LYS A 362 -29.38 4.17 -7.84
N GLN A 363 -29.95 4.61 -6.72
CA GLN A 363 -29.29 5.57 -5.84
C GLN A 363 -27.98 5.00 -5.28
N VAL A 364 -27.97 3.76 -4.76
CA VAL A 364 -26.76 3.07 -4.28
C VAL A 364 -25.71 2.98 -5.38
N MET A 365 -26.09 2.59 -6.61
CA MET A 365 -25.17 2.47 -7.74
C MET A 365 -24.58 3.82 -8.17
N GLY A 366 -25.26 4.93 -7.89
CA GLY A 366 -24.80 6.29 -8.14
C GLY A 366 -23.76 6.81 -7.12
N GLU A 367 -23.66 6.19 -5.93
CA GLU A 367 -22.71 6.60 -4.90
C GLU A 367 -21.26 6.34 -5.33
N HIS A 368 -20.33 7.11 -4.72
CA HIS A 368 -18.89 6.86 -4.92
C HIS A 368 -18.44 5.59 -4.17
N ASP A 369 -18.86 5.43 -2.93
CA ASP A 369 -18.46 4.33 -2.05
C ASP A 369 -19.58 3.29 -1.98
N ILE A 370 -19.32 2.10 -2.53
CA ILE A 370 -20.32 1.04 -2.63
C ILE A 370 -19.82 -0.22 -1.90
N VAL A 371 -20.65 -0.77 -1.02
CA VAL A 371 -20.39 -2.04 -0.35
C VAL A 371 -21.10 -3.17 -1.09
N VAL A 372 -20.35 -4.21 -1.41
CA VAL A 372 -20.82 -5.47 -1.99
C VAL A 372 -20.69 -6.55 -0.93
N ASP A 373 -21.80 -6.88 -0.27
CA ASP A 373 -21.84 -7.96 0.71
C ASP A 373 -22.18 -9.28 0.03
N ILE A 374 -21.41 -10.34 0.34
CA ILE A 374 -21.60 -11.70 -0.18
C ILE A 374 -21.59 -12.66 1.00
N ASP A 375 -22.76 -13.14 1.40
CA ASP A 375 -22.89 -14.16 2.44
C ASP A 375 -22.99 -15.54 1.80
N MET A 376 -22.01 -16.40 2.09
CA MET A 376 -21.95 -17.76 1.55
C MET A 376 -22.84 -18.76 2.30
N GLY A 377 -23.20 -18.47 3.56
CA GLY A 377 -24.07 -19.30 4.39
C GLY A 377 -23.53 -20.70 4.71
N ILE A 378 -22.20 -20.93 4.66
CA ILE A 378 -21.58 -22.25 4.85
C ILE A 378 -20.55 -22.29 5.99
N GLY A 379 -20.38 -21.19 6.72
CA GLY A 379 -19.43 -21.06 7.84
C GLY A 379 -19.58 -19.74 8.59
N THR A 380 -18.49 -19.30 9.23
CA THR A 380 -18.49 -18.09 10.08
C THR A 380 -17.29 -17.17 9.82
N GLN A 381 -16.44 -17.52 8.87
CA GLN A 381 -15.26 -16.72 8.56
C GLN A 381 -15.58 -15.70 7.48
N GLU A 382 -14.84 -14.59 7.49
CA GLU A 382 -15.07 -13.46 6.62
C GLU A 382 -13.75 -12.83 6.14
N ALA A 383 -13.81 -12.07 5.05
CA ALA A 383 -12.73 -11.22 4.56
C ALA A 383 -13.30 -10.03 3.80
N THR A 384 -12.57 -8.91 3.85
CA THR A 384 -12.91 -7.69 3.10
C THR A 384 -11.79 -7.35 2.14
N VAL A 385 -12.11 -7.11 0.88
CA VAL A 385 -11.19 -6.65 -0.17
C VAL A 385 -11.68 -5.31 -0.71
N TRP A 386 -10.75 -4.38 -0.95
CA TRP A 386 -11.04 -3.09 -1.53
C TRP A 386 -10.55 -3.02 -2.97
N THR A 387 -11.37 -2.42 -3.83
CA THR A 387 -11.06 -2.23 -5.25
C THR A 387 -11.75 -0.95 -5.76
N CYS A 388 -11.59 -0.66 -7.04
CA CYS A 388 -12.30 0.40 -7.75
C CYS A 388 -13.03 -0.16 -8.98
N ASP A 389 -13.81 0.67 -9.66
CA ASP A 389 -14.38 0.37 -10.97
C ASP A 389 -13.33 0.42 -12.10
N PHE A 390 -13.74 0.09 -13.34
CA PHE A 390 -12.97 0.33 -14.56
C PHE A 390 -13.71 1.30 -15.46
N SER A 391 -13.19 2.52 -15.58
CA SER A 391 -13.68 3.56 -16.48
C SER A 391 -12.93 3.54 -17.82
N TYR A 392 -13.36 4.37 -18.75
CA TYR A 392 -12.65 4.61 -20.02
C TYR A 392 -11.27 5.23 -19.80
N GLU A 393 -11.10 6.02 -18.73
CA GLU A 393 -9.82 6.67 -18.42
C GLU A 393 -8.74 5.65 -18.02
N TYR A 394 -9.11 4.49 -17.40
CA TYR A 394 -8.14 3.42 -17.14
C TYR A 394 -7.47 2.96 -18.45
N VAL A 395 -8.26 2.69 -19.49
CA VAL A 395 -7.73 2.25 -20.79
C VAL A 395 -6.91 3.36 -21.45
N LYS A 396 -7.36 4.60 -21.37
CA LYS A 396 -6.65 5.75 -21.93
C LYS A 396 -5.30 5.98 -21.25
N ILE A 397 -5.27 6.02 -19.91
CA ILE A 397 -4.04 6.20 -19.14
C ILE A 397 -3.03 5.11 -19.50
N ASN A 398 -3.44 3.83 -19.47
CA ASN A 398 -2.52 2.71 -19.73
C ASN A 398 -2.17 2.54 -21.21
N GLY A 399 -3.00 3.02 -22.14
CA GLY A 399 -2.69 3.06 -23.57
C GLY A 399 -1.70 4.16 -23.96
N GLU A 400 -1.62 5.23 -23.17
CA GLU A 400 -0.74 6.38 -23.42
C GLU A 400 0.52 6.37 -22.53
N TYR A 401 0.49 5.67 -21.39
CA TYR A 401 1.61 5.58 -20.45
C TYR A 401 2.49 4.35 -20.78
N HIS A 402 3.77 4.60 -21.07
CA HIS A 402 4.74 3.52 -21.24
C HIS A 402 5.35 3.17 -19.88
N THR A 403 5.00 2.01 -19.39
CA THR A 403 5.61 1.42 -18.15
C THR A 403 6.78 0.51 -18.49
#